data_ab5ce806a7beeae85e1ad9b2daee4b0d
#
_entry.id   ab5ce806a7beeae85e1ad9b2daee4b0d
#
_cell.length_a   1.000
_cell.length_b   1.000
_cell.length_c   1.000
_cell.angle_alpha   90.00
_cell.angle_beta   90.00
_cell.angle_gamma   90.00
#
_symmetry.space_group_name_H-M   'P 1'
#
loop_
_entity.id
_entity.type
_entity.pdbx_description
1 polymer ?
#
loop_
_entity_poly.entity_id
_entity_poly.type
_entity_poly.pdbx_seq_one_letter_code
_entity_poly.pdbx_strand_id
1 'polypeptide(L)'
;MGPFLAMLLVPWLVALTTYGCSAPGDGEGRDFARAREEMVATQIAARGVHDPRVLDAMRKVPRHLFVPSASVSQAYEDYPLPIGHGQTISQPYIVGFMTEALALKGGETVLEVGTGSGYQAAVLAEIAARVYTIEIVAPLAEQAAARLKQLGYANVEVRAGDGYLGWPEAAPFD
;
A
#
# COMPACT_ATOMS: atom_id res chain seq x y z
N MET A 1 -44.70 73.65 14.71
CA MET A 1 -44.09 73.27 13.41
C MET A 1 -42.66 72.83 13.72
N GLY A 2 -42.43 71.53 13.90
CA GLY A 2 -41.09 70.98 14.16
C GLY A 2 -40.68 70.05 13.00
N PRO A 3 -39.39 70.07 12.63
CA PRO A 3 -38.94 69.27 11.47
C PRO A 3 -38.80 67.82 11.77
N PHE A 4 -39.27 66.97 10.85
CA PHE A 4 -39.11 65.52 10.83
C PHE A 4 -37.65 65.20 10.57
N LEU A 5 -37.05 64.39 11.48
CA LEU A 5 -35.74 63.79 11.31
C LEU A 5 -35.88 62.48 10.58
N ALA A 6 -35.49 62.40 9.32
CA ALA A 6 -35.49 61.17 8.54
C ALA A 6 -34.24 60.31 8.93
N MET A 7 -34.49 59.18 9.52
CA MET A 7 -33.46 58.19 9.91
C MET A 7 -33.20 57.24 8.74
N LEU A 8 -32.05 57.44 8.05
CA LEU A 8 -31.59 56.53 6.99
C LEU A 8 -31.04 55.25 7.59
N LEU A 9 -31.77 54.16 7.42
CA LEU A 9 -31.31 52.80 7.72
C LEU A 9 -30.38 52.32 6.60
N VAL A 10 -29.10 52.18 6.89
CA VAL A 10 -28.12 51.56 5.99
C VAL A 10 -28.14 50.04 6.27
N PRO A 11 -28.48 49.17 5.30
CA PRO A 11 -28.38 47.74 5.51
C PRO A 11 -26.91 47.31 5.48
N TRP A 12 -26.46 46.73 6.58
CA TRP A 12 -25.19 46.03 6.65
C TRP A 12 -25.30 44.74 5.86
N LEU A 13 -24.66 44.68 4.69
CA LEU A 13 -24.48 43.46 3.93
C LEU A 13 -23.38 42.64 4.61
N VAL A 14 -23.79 41.63 5.40
CA VAL A 14 -22.85 40.65 5.94
C VAL A 14 -22.51 39.68 4.80
N ALA A 15 -21.34 39.87 4.20
CA ALA A 15 -20.79 38.87 3.26
C ALA A 15 -20.36 37.64 4.08
N LEU A 16 -21.16 36.57 4.01
CA LEU A 16 -20.74 35.25 4.46
C LEU A 16 -19.68 34.74 3.49
N THR A 17 -18.44 34.90 3.85
CA THR A 17 -17.34 34.17 3.25
C THR A 17 -17.42 32.73 3.77
N THR A 18 -17.92 31.82 2.96
CA THR A 18 -17.84 30.37 3.19
C THR A 18 -16.37 29.96 3.06
N TYR A 19 -15.66 29.90 4.18
CA TYR A 19 -14.39 29.19 4.25
C TYR A 19 -14.71 27.70 4.00
N GLY A 20 -14.42 27.23 2.81
CA GLY A 20 -14.43 25.81 2.50
C GLY A 20 -13.41 25.11 3.39
N CYS A 21 -13.88 24.46 4.43
CA CYS A 21 -13.06 23.56 5.24
C CYS A 21 -12.80 22.31 4.39
N SER A 22 -11.68 22.28 3.67
CA SER A 22 -11.19 21.03 3.06
C SER A 22 -10.83 20.10 4.21
N ALA A 23 -11.41 18.92 4.23
CA ALA A 23 -11.09 17.89 5.22
C ALA A 23 -9.59 17.55 5.14
N PRO A 24 -8.85 17.43 6.27
CA PRO A 24 -7.40 17.23 6.26
C PRO A 24 -6.92 15.88 5.72
N GLY A 25 -7.82 15.01 5.26
CA GLY A 25 -7.48 13.67 4.72
C GLY A 25 -7.29 13.57 3.21
N ASP A 26 -7.82 14.49 2.42
CA ASP A 26 -7.87 14.35 0.94
C ASP A 26 -6.55 14.72 0.26
N GLY A 27 -5.72 15.54 0.88
CA GLY A 27 -4.42 15.95 0.37
C GLY A 27 -3.37 14.85 0.49
N GLU A 28 -3.29 14.23 1.65
CA GLU A 28 -2.30 13.18 1.97
C GLU A 28 -2.53 11.91 1.14
N GLY A 29 -3.78 11.50 0.96
CA GLY A 29 -4.13 10.35 0.12
C GLY A 29 -3.79 10.55 -1.36
N ARG A 30 -3.93 11.77 -1.89
CA ARG A 30 -3.54 12.10 -3.28
C ARG A 30 -2.03 12.14 -3.46
N ASP A 31 -1.29 12.59 -2.47
CA ASP A 31 0.18 12.60 -2.52
C ASP A 31 0.76 11.19 -2.55
N PHE A 32 0.23 10.25 -1.77
CA PHE A 32 0.66 8.86 -1.83
C PHE A 32 0.27 8.15 -3.12
N ALA A 33 -0.89 8.45 -3.70
CA ALA A 33 -1.29 7.91 -4.99
C ALA A 33 -0.34 8.36 -6.11
N ARG A 34 0.03 9.65 -6.13
CA ARG A 34 1.00 10.21 -7.07
C ARG A 34 2.40 9.62 -6.87
N ALA A 35 2.88 9.54 -5.62
CA ALA A 35 4.19 8.97 -5.32
C ALA A 35 4.27 7.49 -5.73
N ARG A 36 3.19 6.72 -5.57
CA ARG A 36 3.12 5.33 -6.01
C ARG A 36 3.15 5.21 -7.53
N GLU A 37 2.43 6.05 -8.25
CA GLU A 37 2.46 6.08 -9.72
C GLU A 37 3.85 6.42 -10.24
N GLU A 38 4.50 7.43 -9.65
CA GLU A 38 5.87 7.82 -9.98
C GLU A 38 6.87 6.69 -9.69
N MET A 39 6.76 6.02 -8.54
CA MET A 39 7.56 4.82 -8.21
C MET A 39 7.43 3.76 -9.31
N VAL A 40 6.20 3.42 -9.72
CA VAL A 40 5.99 2.39 -10.75
C VAL A 40 6.58 2.83 -12.09
N ALA A 41 6.36 4.06 -12.51
CA ALA A 41 6.83 4.56 -13.79
C ALA A 41 8.37 4.66 -13.86
N THR A 42 9.00 5.24 -12.84
CA THR A 42 10.41 5.64 -12.90
C THR A 42 11.37 4.61 -12.31
N GLN A 43 10.93 3.84 -11.31
CA GLN A 43 11.79 2.89 -10.60
C GLN A 43 11.59 1.45 -11.07
N ILE A 44 10.41 1.09 -11.61
CA ILE A 44 10.05 -0.29 -11.93
C ILE A 44 9.96 -0.46 -13.45
N ALA A 45 9.02 0.20 -14.13
CA ALA A 45 8.84 0.08 -15.57
C ALA A 45 10.07 0.58 -16.37
N ALA A 46 10.66 1.71 -15.98
CA ALA A 46 11.85 2.25 -16.61
C ALA A 46 13.08 1.34 -16.48
N ARG A 47 13.06 0.34 -15.58
CA ARG A 47 14.15 -0.61 -15.36
C ARG A 47 13.87 -2.01 -15.91
N GLY A 48 12.85 -2.16 -16.77
CA GLY A 48 12.64 -3.37 -17.55
C GLY A 48 11.60 -4.34 -17.01
N VAL A 49 10.79 -3.95 -16.02
CA VAL A 49 9.57 -4.68 -15.65
C VAL A 49 8.44 -4.22 -16.58
N HIS A 50 7.87 -5.13 -17.37
CA HIS A 50 6.92 -4.80 -18.43
C HIS A 50 5.57 -5.51 -18.33
N ASP A 51 5.43 -6.56 -17.49
CA ASP A 51 4.15 -7.25 -17.33
C ASP A 51 3.09 -6.28 -16.77
N PRO A 52 2.02 -5.99 -17.53
CA PRO A 52 1.00 -5.04 -17.09
C PRO A 52 0.33 -5.47 -15.77
N ARG A 53 0.18 -6.78 -15.52
CA ARG A 53 -0.40 -7.28 -14.26
C ARG A 53 0.46 -6.92 -13.06
N VAL A 54 1.79 -7.02 -13.22
CA VAL A 54 2.75 -6.64 -12.17
C VAL A 54 2.71 -5.13 -11.94
N LEU A 55 2.76 -4.34 -13.00
CA LEU A 55 2.71 -2.89 -12.91
C LEU A 55 1.39 -2.41 -12.27
N ASP A 56 0.26 -3.02 -12.63
CA ASP A 56 -1.04 -2.69 -12.07
C ASP A 56 -1.17 -3.09 -10.59
N ALA A 57 -0.65 -4.27 -10.22
CA ALA A 57 -0.56 -4.69 -8.82
C ALA A 57 0.27 -3.71 -7.98
N MET A 58 1.43 -3.29 -8.48
CA MET A 58 2.30 -2.32 -7.81
C MET A 58 1.67 -0.93 -7.69
N ARG A 59 0.80 -0.53 -8.65
CA ARG A 59 0.00 0.70 -8.58
C ARG A 59 -1.13 0.60 -7.56
N LYS A 60 -1.71 -0.57 -7.40
CA LYS A 60 -2.86 -0.79 -6.52
C LYS A 60 -2.46 -0.89 -5.05
N VAL A 61 -1.40 -1.63 -4.73
CA VAL A 61 -0.99 -1.90 -3.36
C VAL A 61 -0.38 -0.66 -2.68
N PRO A 62 -0.96 -0.15 -1.59
CA PRO A 62 -0.50 1.07 -0.92
C PRO A 62 0.71 0.79 -0.01
N ARG A 63 1.92 0.82 -0.58
CA ARG A 63 3.17 0.46 0.11
C ARG A 63 3.39 1.18 1.44
N HIS A 64 2.96 2.43 1.57
CA HIS A 64 3.06 3.21 2.81
C HIS A 64 2.31 2.58 4.00
N LEU A 65 1.33 1.70 3.75
CA LEU A 65 0.63 0.97 4.80
C LEU A 65 1.39 -0.29 5.29
N PHE A 66 2.52 -0.62 4.64
CA PHE A 66 3.36 -1.78 4.96
C PHE A 66 4.68 -1.40 5.64
N VAL A 67 4.87 -0.14 5.97
CA VAL A 67 6.05 0.35 6.70
C VAL A 67 5.65 0.95 8.05
N PRO A 68 6.57 1.01 9.03
CA PRO A 68 6.34 1.73 10.28
C PRO A 68 6.07 3.23 10.04
N SER A 69 5.35 3.87 10.95
CA SER A 69 5.00 5.30 10.85
C SER A 69 6.22 6.22 10.63
N ALA A 70 7.35 5.91 11.24
CA ALA A 70 8.60 6.65 11.05
C ALA A 70 9.18 6.59 9.63
N SER A 71 8.77 5.60 8.83
CA SER A 71 9.26 5.38 7.45
C SER A 71 8.24 5.74 6.37
N VAL A 72 7.04 6.21 6.73
CA VAL A 72 5.95 6.48 5.78
C VAL A 72 6.33 7.50 4.73
N SER A 73 7.04 8.57 5.08
CA SER A 73 7.52 9.59 4.13
C SER A 73 8.51 9.05 3.09
N GLN A 74 9.15 7.91 3.36
CA GLN A 74 10.14 7.26 2.50
C GLN A 74 9.58 6.01 1.79
N ALA A 75 8.29 5.70 1.99
CA ALA A 75 7.69 4.44 1.58
C ALA A 75 7.81 4.15 0.07
N TYR A 76 7.93 5.18 -0.75
CA TYR A 76 8.00 5.06 -2.21
C TYR A 76 9.40 5.32 -2.78
N GLU A 77 10.41 5.46 -1.92
CA GLU A 77 11.80 5.57 -2.32
C GLU A 77 12.38 4.23 -2.78
N ASP A 78 13.37 4.26 -3.69
CA ASP A 78 13.93 3.07 -4.35
C ASP A 78 14.99 2.36 -3.50
N TYR A 79 14.68 2.07 -2.24
CA TYR A 79 15.55 1.30 -1.34
C TYR A 79 14.75 0.51 -0.29
N PRO A 80 15.39 -0.51 0.36
CA PRO A 80 14.77 -1.24 1.46
C PRO A 80 14.56 -0.35 2.68
N LEU A 81 13.47 -0.59 3.44
CA LEU A 81 13.19 0.14 4.68
C LEU A 81 13.07 -0.82 5.87
N PRO A 82 13.48 -0.43 7.07
CA PRO A 82 13.35 -1.26 8.26
C PRO A 82 11.87 -1.46 8.63
N ILE A 83 11.51 -2.69 9.01
CA ILE A 83 10.16 -3.05 9.48
C ILE A 83 10.15 -3.61 10.90
N GLY A 84 11.26 -3.48 11.62
CA GLY A 84 11.45 -4.04 12.95
C GLY A 84 12.11 -5.42 12.92
N HIS A 85 12.46 -5.92 14.09
CA HIS A 85 13.07 -7.24 14.29
C HIS A 85 14.31 -7.52 13.43
N GLY A 86 15.05 -6.47 13.04
CA GLY A 86 16.21 -6.60 12.14
C GLY A 86 15.86 -6.91 10.69
N GLN A 87 14.58 -6.85 10.32
CA GLN A 87 14.09 -7.14 8.97
C GLN A 87 13.75 -5.87 8.19
N THR A 88 13.65 -5.99 6.87
CA THR A 88 13.32 -4.88 5.96
C THR A 88 12.22 -5.28 4.98
N ILE A 89 11.41 -4.31 4.57
CA ILE A 89 10.63 -4.42 3.33
C ILE A 89 11.57 -4.23 2.15
N SER A 90 11.48 -5.09 1.15
CA SER A 90 12.34 -5.05 -0.03
C SER A 90 12.18 -3.76 -0.83
N GLN A 91 13.22 -3.33 -1.53
CA GLN A 91 13.18 -2.25 -2.51
C GLN A 91 12.04 -2.45 -3.51
N PRO A 92 11.29 -1.40 -3.89
CA PRO A 92 10.17 -1.52 -4.83
C PRO A 92 10.51 -2.24 -6.13
N TYR A 93 11.63 -1.90 -6.74
CA TYR A 93 12.10 -2.55 -7.97
C TYR A 93 12.27 -4.07 -7.80
N ILE A 94 12.85 -4.52 -6.69
CA ILE A 94 13.07 -5.95 -6.43
C ILE A 94 11.74 -6.70 -6.32
N VAL A 95 10.74 -6.10 -5.67
CA VAL A 95 9.39 -6.68 -5.58
C VAL A 95 8.78 -6.84 -6.97
N GLY A 96 8.80 -5.80 -7.81
CA GLY A 96 8.30 -5.87 -9.18
C GLY A 96 9.04 -6.89 -10.03
N PHE A 97 10.38 -6.89 -9.99
CA PHE A 97 11.23 -7.81 -10.72
C PHE A 97 10.99 -9.29 -10.35
N MET A 98 10.94 -9.58 -9.04
CA MET A 98 10.67 -10.95 -8.56
C MET A 98 9.27 -11.41 -8.96
N THR A 99 8.26 -10.53 -8.86
CA THR A 99 6.88 -10.86 -9.25
C THR A 99 6.79 -11.14 -10.76
N GLU A 100 7.45 -10.35 -11.61
CA GLU A 100 7.49 -10.59 -13.05
C GLU A 100 8.18 -11.91 -13.40
N ALA A 101 9.28 -12.25 -12.70
CA ALA A 101 10.02 -13.49 -12.92
C ALA A 101 9.19 -14.76 -12.68
N LEU A 102 8.13 -14.67 -11.86
CA LEU A 102 7.18 -15.78 -11.65
C LEU A 102 6.27 -16.02 -12.87
N ALA A 103 6.15 -15.08 -13.78
CA ALA A 103 5.33 -15.15 -15.00
C ALA A 103 3.87 -15.57 -14.74
N LEU A 104 3.27 -15.06 -13.67
CA LEU A 104 1.91 -15.37 -13.21
C LEU A 104 0.86 -14.97 -14.26
N LYS A 105 -0.20 -15.76 -14.39
CA LYS A 105 -1.30 -15.58 -15.36
C LYS A 105 -2.65 -15.34 -14.70
N GLY A 106 -2.75 -15.48 -13.37
CA GLY A 106 -3.94 -15.16 -12.59
C GLY A 106 -4.66 -16.37 -11.96
N GLY A 107 -4.21 -17.60 -12.21
CA GLY A 107 -4.82 -18.83 -11.67
C GLY A 107 -3.99 -19.56 -10.63
N GLU A 108 -2.79 -19.08 -10.38
CA GLU A 108 -1.75 -19.80 -9.64
C GLU A 108 -2.00 -19.80 -8.12
N THR A 109 -1.44 -20.83 -7.48
CA THR A 109 -1.25 -20.93 -6.03
C THR A 109 0.23 -20.74 -5.73
N VAL A 110 0.57 -19.63 -5.07
CA VAL A 110 1.96 -19.20 -4.83
C VAL A 110 2.35 -19.41 -3.38
N LEU A 111 3.57 -19.88 -3.15
CA LEU A 111 4.23 -19.90 -1.84
C LEU A 111 5.32 -18.82 -1.80
N GLU A 112 5.21 -17.92 -0.84
CA GLU A 112 6.24 -16.94 -0.47
C GLU A 112 6.94 -17.39 0.81
N VAL A 113 8.27 -17.27 0.85
CA VAL A 113 9.07 -17.47 2.06
C VAL A 113 9.70 -16.13 2.46
N GLY A 114 9.35 -15.66 3.68
CA GLY A 114 9.74 -14.36 4.19
C GLY A 114 8.65 -13.31 4.00
N THR A 115 7.52 -13.47 4.71
CA THR A 115 6.39 -12.52 4.67
C THR A 115 6.78 -11.08 4.99
N GLY A 116 7.64 -10.90 5.98
CA GLY A 116 8.07 -9.59 6.45
C GLY A 116 6.89 -8.69 6.81
N SER A 117 6.75 -7.58 6.08
CA SER A 117 5.61 -6.67 6.25
C SER A 117 4.30 -7.15 5.62
N GLY A 118 4.34 -8.16 4.74
CA GLY A 118 3.23 -8.62 3.91
C GLY A 118 3.08 -7.87 2.57
N TYR A 119 4.02 -6.98 2.21
CA TYR A 119 3.90 -6.17 0.99
C TYR A 119 4.00 -7.02 -0.28
N GLN A 120 5.00 -7.90 -0.37
CA GLN A 120 5.15 -8.82 -1.51
C GLN A 120 3.95 -9.76 -1.61
N ALA A 121 3.47 -10.31 -0.47
CA ALA A 121 2.25 -11.13 -0.43
C ALA A 121 1.04 -10.38 -0.97
N ALA A 122 0.87 -9.09 -0.63
CA ALA A 122 -0.21 -8.26 -1.15
C ALA A 122 -0.09 -8.03 -2.66
N VAL A 123 1.12 -7.79 -3.19
CA VAL A 123 1.37 -7.63 -4.62
C VAL A 123 1.06 -8.95 -5.37
N LEU A 124 1.49 -10.08 -4.86
CA LEU A 124 1.18 -11.40 -5.41
C LEU A 124 -0.33 -11.68 -5.41
N ALA A 125 -1.03 -11.29 -4.34
CA ALA A 125 -2.47 -11.50 -4.18
C ALA A 125 -3.33 -10.71 -5.17
N GLU A 126 -2.80 -9.65 -5.77
CA GLU A 126 -3.48 -8.91 -6.85
C GLU A 126 -3.45 -9.66 -8.19
N ILE A 127 -2.59 -10.69 -8.33
CA ILE A 127 -2.38 -11.42 -9.57
C ILE A 127 -2.77 -12.89 -9.39
N ALA A 128 -2.26 -13.58 -8.37
CA ALA A 128 -2.46 -15.00 -8.13
C ALA A 128 -3.85 -15.30 -7.54
N ALA A 129 -4.37 -16.49 -7.80
CA ALA A 129 -5.61 -16.95 -7.21
C ALA A 129 -5.50 -17.12 -5.69
N ARG A 130 -4.34 -17.60 -5.20
CA ARG A 130 -4.08 -17.81 -3.78
C ARG A 130 -2.60 -17.63 -3.45
N VAL A 131 -2.33 -17.02 -2.30
CA VAL A 131 -0.97 -16.80 -1.78
C VAL A 131 -0.87 -17.41 -0.38
N TYR A 132 0.11 -18.28 -0.20
CA TYR A 132 0.56 -18.76 1.09
C TYR A 132 1.90 -18.12 1.40
N THR A 133 2.09 -17.63 2.63
CA THR A 133 3.34 -16.97 2.99
C THR A 133 3.81 -17.39 4.38
N ILE A 134 5.10 -17.70 4.50
CA ILE A 134 5.73 -18.18 5.73
C ILE A 134 6.71 -17.16 6.25
N GLU A 135 6.63 -16.85 7.55
CA GLU A 135 7.53 -15.93 8.24
C GLU A 135 8.12 -16.60 9.49
N ILE A 136 9.46 -16.60 9.59
CA ILE A 136 10.15 -17.21 10.73
C ILE A 136 10.05 -16.34 11.99
N VAL A 137 9.90 -15.03 11.84
CA VAL A 137 9.76 -14.08 12.94
C VAL A 137 8.28 -13.97 13.33
N ALA A 138 7.84 -14.75 14.31
CA ALA A 138 6.43 -14.84 14.68
C ALA A 138 5.73 -13.48 14.89
N PRO A 139 6.30 -12.46 15.57
CA PRO A 139 5.67 -11.15 15.67
C PRO A 139 5.44 -10.46 14.31
N LEU A 140 6.31 -10.67 13.31
CA LEU A 140 6.10 -10.14 11.97
C LEU A 140 4.98 -10.88 11.25
N ALA A 141 4.91 -12.21 11.38
CA ALA A 141 3.82 -13.01 10.82
C ALA A 141 2.46 -12.55 11.34
N GLU A 142 2.33 -12.35 12.64
CA GLU A 142 1.10 -11.86 13.28
C GLU A 142 0.70 -10.47 12.78
N GLN A 143 1.66 -9.55 12.72
CA GLN A 143 1.43 -8.19 12.22
C GLN A 143 1.03 -8.18 10.74
N ALA A 144 1.70 -8.98 9.91
CA ALA A 144 1.40 -9.10 8.49
C ALA A 144 0.01 -9.70 8.26
N ALA A 145 -0.34 -10.78 8.98
CA ALA A 145 -1.67 -11.41 8.91
C ALA A 145 -2.78 -10.42 9.27
N ALA A 146 -2.61 -9.66 10.36
CA ALA A 146 -3.57 -8.65 10.78
C ALA A 146 -3.73 -7.54 9.74
N ARG A 147 -2.61 -7.04 9.20
CA ARG A 147 -2.58 -5.99 8.16
C ARG A 147 -3.25 -6.45 6.87
N LEU A 148 -2.88 -7.60 6.35
CA LEU A 148 -3.44 -8.16 5.13
C LEU A 148 -4.95 -8.37 5.25
N LYS A 149 -5.41 -8.90 6.39
CA LYS A 149 -6.84 -9.04 6.70
C LYS A 149 -7.56 -7.67 6.73
N GLN A 150 -6.97 -6.67 7.39
CA GLN A 150 -7.52 -5.32 7.46
C GLN A 150 -7.63 -4.66 6.10
N LEU A 151 -6.66 -4.92 5.20
CA LEU A 151 -6.64 -4.41 3.84
C LEU A 151 -7.50 -5.24 2.86
N GLY A 152 -8.15 -6.30 3.32
CA GLY A 152 -9.12 -7.08 2.54
C GLY A 152 -8.50 -8.19 1.66
N TYR A 153 -7.25 -8.58 1.86
CA TYR A 153 -6.60 -9.68 1.13
C TYR A 153 -7.06 -11.05 1.65
N ALA A 154 -8.27 -11.45 1.23
CA ALA A 154 -8.88 -12.71 1.65
C ALA A 154 -8.24 -13.96 1.02
N ASN A 155 -7.45 -13.79 -0.05
CA ASN A 155 -6.74 -14.84 -0.76
C ASN A 155 -5.29 -15.03 -0.28
N VAL A 156 -4.89 -14.41 0.85
CA VAL A 156 -3.58 -14.59 1.47
C VAL A 156 -3.70 -15.33 2.78
N GLU A 157 -2.90 -16.37 2.97
CA GLU A 157 -2.76 -17.09 4.23
C GLU A 157 -1.34 -16.97 4.76
N VAL A 158 -1.19 -16.52 6.01
CA VAL A 158 0.10 -16.29 6.66
C VAL A 158 0.33 -17.35 7.74
N ARG A 159 1.53 -17.95 7.75
CA ARG A 159 1.98 -18.90 8.78
C ARG A 159 3.28 -18.42 9.41
N ALA A 160 3.34 -18.44 10.75
CA ALA A 160 4.61 -18.34 11.45
C ALA A 160 5.30 -19.71 11.42
N GLY A 161 6.56 -19.76 10.95
CA GLY A 161 7.29 -21.03 10.86
C GLY A 161 8.58 -20.95 10.05
N ASP A 162 9.24 -22.09 9.95
CA ASP A 162 10.44 -22.25 9.14
C ASP A 162 10.07 -22.51 7.68
N GLY A 163 10.47 -21.60 6.80
CA GLY A 163 10.22 -21.70 5.36
C GLY A 163 10.86 -22.92 4.69
N TYR A 164 11.93 -23.49 5.26
CA TYR A 164 12.52 -24.75 4.77
C TYR A 164 11.57 -25.95 4.83
N LEU A 165 10.59 -25.91 5.71
CA LEU A 165 9.58 -26.95 5.84
C LEU A 165 8.49 -26.85 4.77
N GLY A 166 8.42 -25.70 4.07
CA GLY A 166 7.36 -25.42 3.12
C GLY A 166 5.97 -25.41 3.76
N TRP A 167 4.98 -25.68 2.91
CA TRP A 167 3.57 -25.80 3.33
C TRP A 167 2.92 -27.03 2.69
N PRO A 168 3.23 -28.25 3.19
CA PRO A 168 2.81 -29.52 2.56
C PRO A 168 1.29 -29.64 2.37
N GLU A 169 0.50 -29.10 3.33
CA GLU A 169 -0.97 -29.21 3.29
C GLU A 169 -1.61 -28.36 2.19
N ALA A 170 -0.87 -27.35 1.69
CA ALA A 170 -1.33 -26.44 0.64
C ALA A 170 -0.68 -26.74 -0.73
N ALA A 171 0.32 -27.63 -0.77
CA ALA A 171 1.01 -28.02 -2.00
C ALA A 171 0.07 -28.78 -2.96
N PRO A 172 0.35 -28.79 -4.27
CA PRO A 172 1.49 -28.18 -4.94
C PRO A 172 1.35 -26.67 -5.14
N PHE A 173 2.47 -26.00 -5.35
CA PHE A 173 2.56 -24.60 -5.77
C PHE A 173 3.04 -24.52 -7.22
N ASP A 174 2.64 -23.42 -7.92
CA ASP A 174 2.98 -23.16 -9.33
C ASP A 174 4.35 -22.50 -9.52
#